data_44a0004b2feffb6a383f922d5c8eaf34
#
_entry.id   44a0004b2feffb6a383f922d5c8eaf34
#
_cell.length_a   1.000
_cell.length_b   1.000
_cell.length_c   1.000
_cell.angle_alpha   90.00
_cell.angle_beta   90.00
_cell.angle_gamma   90.00
#
_symmetry.space_group_name_H-M   'P 1'
#
loop_
_entity.id
_entity.type
_entity.pdbx_description
1 polymer ?
#
loop_
_entity_poly.entity_id
_entity_poly.type
_entity_poly.pdbx_seq_one_letter_code
_entity_poly.pdbx_strand_id
1 'polypeptide(L)'
;MCIRDRYIRCNYFNGLHGRSLPAATAVKIANPALTVIAESGDGCMYGEGGNHFIHAVRRGVDIAHIVHNNMVYGLTKGQASPTSQAGFRTPVQVKGVVQEPFNPIAVAVSLGATFVARAYCKHVDQTKEMIKRAITHKGYALVDIFQPCVSFNKVNTYQWFEENTAYLEDGYAADSRESAFARATGDGKLLLGIFYESEIEESFEHKVRPGGSMTPLYEHAVDGDALRALMESMRD
;
A
#
# COMPACT_ATOMS: atom_id res chain seq x y z
N MET A 1 5.99 6.96 14.49
CA MET A 1 5.26 7.26 13.26
C MET A 1 4.32 8.47 13.34
N CYS A 2 4.32 9.23 14.42
CA CYS A 2 3.50 10.45 14.60
C CYS A 2 4.17 11.73 14.06
N ILE A 3 5.07 11.57 13.07
CA ILE A 3 5.87 12.69 12.54
C ILE A 3 5.13 13.39 11.40
N ARG A 4 4.21 12.71 10.72
CA ARG A 4 3.45 13.22 9.57
C ARG A 4 2.71 14.52 9.85
N ASP A 5 2.00 14.54 10.94
CA ASP A 5 1.11 15.63 11.36
C ASP A 5 1.86 16.95 11.57
N ARG A 6 3.19 16.89 11.76
CA ARG A 6 4.03 18.06 12.04
C ARG A 6 4.76 18.59 10.80
N TYR A 7 4.91 17.75 9.76
CA TYR A 7 5.75 18.09 8.60
C TYR A 7 4.98 18.27 7.30
N ILE A 8 3.77 17.69 7.21
CA ILE A 8 2.97 17.77 5.98
C ILE A 8 1.74 18.65 6.25
N ARG A 9 1.62 19.74 5.48
CA ARG A 9 0.44 20.62 5.52
C ARG A 9 -0.66 20.09 4.61
N CYS A 10 -1.38 19.09 5.06
CA CYS A 10 -2.54 18.52 4.38
C CYS A 10 -3.58 18.07 5.39
N ASN A 11 -4.79 17.77 4.92
CA ASN A 11 -5.78 17.08 5.74
C ASN A 11 -5.29 15.64 5.99
N TYR A 12 -5.45 15.14 7.20
CA TYR A 12 -5.06 13.79 7.54
C TYR A 12 -6.07 13.12 8.47
N PHE A 13 -6.09 11.80 8.42
CA PHE A 13 -6.87 10.95 9.29
C PHE A 13 -5.98 9.86 9.89
N ASN A 14 -5.89 9.81 11.22
CA ASN A 14 -5.20 8.74 11.94
C ASN A 14 -6.17 7.59 12.21
N GLY A 15 -6.04 6.51 11.43
CA GLY A 15 -6.80 5.30 11.62
C GLY A 15 -6.19 4.34 12.65
N LEU A 16 -6.95 3.30 12.99
CA LEU A 16 -6.47 2.19 13.79
C LEU A 16 -5.44 1.35 13.03
N HIS A 17 -4.60 0.64 13.77
CA HIS A 17 -3.62 -0.30 13.23
C HIS A 17 -4.30 -1.33 12.30
N GLY A 18 -3.72 -1.53 11.11
CA GLY A 18 -4.30 -2.39 10.06
C GLY A 18 -5.51 -1.82 9.33
N ARG A 19 -5.94 -0.57 9.58
CA ARG A 19 -7.21 -0.01 9.05
C ARG A 19 -7.05 1.22 8.14
N SER A 20 -5.83 1.52 7.69
CA SER A 20 -5.61 2.69 6.80
C SER A 20 -6.35 2.55 5.46
N LEU A 21 -6.30 1.39 4.81
CA LEU A 21 -6.92 1.17 3.50
C LEU A 21 -8.45 1.21 3.50
N PRO A 22 -9.18 0.60 4.47
CA PRO A 22 -10.63 0.80 4.53
C PRO A 22 -11.04 2.26 4.67
N ALA A 23 -10.34 3.02 5.54
CA ALA A 23 -10.60 4.45 5.70
C ALA A 23 -10.30 5.24 4.42
N ALA A 24 -9.14 5.00 3.79
CA ALA A 24 -8.76 5.62 2.53
C ALA A 24 -9.76 5.29 1.40
N THR A 25 -10.21 4.04 1.31
CA THR A 25 -11.24 3.60 0.35
C THR A 25 -12.54 4.35 0.57
N ALA A 26 -13.00 4.48 1.81
CA ALA A 26 -14.22 5.21 2.13
C ALA A 26 -14.12 6.70 1.77
N VAL A 27 -12.99 7.34 2.08
CA VAL A 27 -12.71 8.74 1.72
C VAL A 27 -12.74 8.92 0.21
N LYS A 28 -12.08 8.04 -0.55
CA LYS A 28 -12.06 8.12 -2.02
C LYS A 28 -13.44 7.92 -2.65
N ILE A 29 -14.23 6.97 -2.14
CA ILE A 29 -15.61 6.76 -2.59
C ILE A 29 -16.50 7.95 -2.22
N ALA A 30 -16.36 8.52 -1.02
CA ALA A 30 -17.17 9.65 -0.58
C ALA A 30 -16.89 10.92 -1.40
N ASN A 31 -15.64 11.15 -1.77
CA ASN A 31 -15.23 12.27 -2.61
C ASN A 31 -14.13 11.85 -3.61
N PRO A 32 -14.51 11.42 -4.82
CA PRO A 32 -13.57 10.97 -5.84
C PRO A 32 -12.57 12.03 -6.32
N ALA A 33 -12.86 13.32 -6.13
CA ALA A 33 -11.98 14.41 -6.52
C ALA A 33 -10.73 14.53 -5.63
N LEU A 34 -10.73 13.89 -4.46
CA LEU A 34 -9.60 13.95 -3.55
C LEU A 34 -8.43 13.07 -4.04
N THR A 35 -7.22 13.60 -3.92
CA THR A 35 -6.02 12.78 -3.92
C THR A 35 -5.90 12.10 -2.56
N VAL A 36 -5.95 10.77 -2.54
CA VAL A 36 -5.92 9.98 -1.31
C VAL A 36 -4.62 9.21 -1.22
N ILE A 37 -3.87 9.47 -0.15
CA ILE A 37 -2.62 8.76 0.16
C ILE A 37 -2.85 7.95 1.43
N ALA A 38 -2.71 6.63 1.34
CA ALA A 38 -2.70 5.73 2.50
C ALA A 38 -1.24 5.44 2.88
N GLU A 39 -0.87 5.71 4.12
CA GLU A 39 0.49 5.51 4.61
C GLU A 39 0.48 4.58 5.83
N SER A 40 1.35 3.59 5.84
CA SER A 40 1.40 2.56 6.88
C SER A 40 2.80 1.95 7.03
N GLY A 41 3.01 1.16 8.08
CA GLY A 41 4.18 0.27 8.20
C GLY A 41 3.86 -1.12 7.65
N ASP A 42 4.90 -1.89 7.36
CA ASP A 42 4.81 -3.28 6.88
C ASP A 42 4.01 -4.19 7.82
N GLY A 43 4.29 -4.17 9.10
CA GLY A 43 3.52 -4.92 10.09
C GLY A 43 2.05 -4.50 10.14
N CYS A 44 1.79 -3.18 10.07
CA CYS A 44 0.43 -2.66 10.04
C CYS A 44 -0.35 -3.14 8.81
N MET A 45 0.27 -3.12 7.65
CA MET A 45 -0.45 -3.37 6.40
C MET A 45 -0.43 -4.82 5.96
N TYR A 46 0.72 -5.48 6.07
CA TYR A 46 0.85 -6.87 5.62
C TYR A 46 0.53 -7.90 6.72
N GLY A 47 0.46 -7.44 7.98
CA GLY A 47 -0.03 -8.20 9.13
C GLY A 47 -1.53 -7.98 9.35
N GLU A 48 -1.88 -7.13 10.32
CA GLU A 48 -3.27 -6.88 10.72
C GLU A 48 -4.15 -6.34 9.59
N GLY A 49 -3.56 -5.61 8.64
CA GLY A 49 -4.22 -5.06 7.46
C GLY A 49 -4.20 -5.95 6.23
N GLY A 50 -3.61 -7.15 6.29
CA GLY A 50 -3.36 -7.99 5.12
C GLY A 50 -4.60 -8.27 4.27
N ASN A 51 -5.73 -8.57 4.90
CA ASN A 51 -7.00 -8.75 4.20
C ASN A 51 -7.48 -7.46 3.52
N HIS A 52 -7.31 -6.31 4.15
CA HIS A 52 -7.67 -5.02 3.57
C HIS A 52 -6.76 -4.65 2.41
N PHE A 53 -5.47 -5.00 2.49
CA PHE A 53 -4.52 -4.86 1.39
C PHE A 53 -4.96 -5.65 0.15
N ILE A 54 -5.22 -6.94 0.31
CA ILE A 54 -5.70 -7.82 -0.76
C ILE A 54 -6.95 -7.23 -1.43
N HIS A 55 -7.94 -6.83 -0.63
CA HIS A 55 -9.21 -6.34 -1.17
C HIS A 55 -9.13 -4.93 -1.77
N ALA A 56 -8.27 -4.04 -1.27
CA ALA A 56 -8.06 -2.73 -1.88
C ALA A 56 -7.38 -2.84 -3.25
N VAL A 57 -6.34 -3.67 -3.36
CA VAL A 57 -5.68 -3.99 -4.63
C VAL A 57 -6.70 -4.57 -5.62
N ARG A 58 -7.44 -5.61 -5.23
CA ARG A 58 -8.43 -6.28 -6.10
C ARG A 58 -9.54 -5.36 -6.59
N ARG A 59 -9.92 -4.35 -5.80
CA ARG A 59 -10.90 -3.33 -6.21
C ARG A 59 -10.31 -2.34 -7.20
N GLY A 60 -9.01 -2.09 -7.16
CA GLY A 60 -8.38 -1.06 -7.97
C GLY A 60 -8.82 0.36 -7.59
N VAL A 61 -9.00 0.63 -6.29
CA VAL A 61 -9.35 1.96 -5.79
C VAL A 61 -8.23 2.95 -6.12
N ASP A 62 -8.55 4.13 -6.59
CA ASP A 62 -7.57 5.18 -6.92
C ASP A 62 -6.95 5.78 -5.64
N ILE A 63 -5.92 5.10 -5.14
CA ILE A 63 -5.20 5.42 -3.90
C ILE A 63 -3.72 5.19 -4.11
N ALA A 64 -2.90 6.17 -3.69
CA ALA A 64 -1.47 5.97 -3.51
C ALA A 64 -1.21 5.33 -2.14
N HIS A 65 -0.82 4.06 -2.12
CA HIS A 65 -0.50 3.32 -0.89
C HIS A 65 1.01 3.25 -0.68
N ILE A 66 1.50 3.93 0.36
CA ILE A 66 2.91 3.99 0.72
C ILE A 66 3.14 3.16 1.97
N VAL A 67 4.01 2.16 1.89
CA VAL A 67 4.35 1.29 3.00
C VAL A 67 5.80 1.47 3.41
N HIS A 68 6.02 1.87 4.66
CA HIS A 68 7.35 1.94 5.27
C HIS A 68 7.73 0.57 5.81
N ASN A 69 8.56 -0.13 5.06
CA ASN A 69 8.96 -1.51 5.34
C ASN A 69 10.31 -1.54 6.06
N ASN A 70 10.29 -1.84 7.35
CA ASN A 70 11.49 -1.98 8.19
C ASN A 70 11.72 -3.42 8.68
N MET A 71 10.93 -4.37 8.19
CA MET A 71 10.99 -5.79 8.50
C MET A 71 10.89 -6.11 10.01
N VAL A 72 10.18 -5.25 10.78
CA VAL A 72 9.98 -5.44 12.22
C VAL A 72 8.80 -4.62 12.74
N TYR A 73 8.09 -5.08 13.76
CA TYR A 73 7.18 -4.24 14.51
C TYR A 73 7.98 -3.31 15.44
N GLY A 74 8.29 -2.09 14.98
CA GLY A 74 9.09 -1.13 15.73
C GLY A 74 8.38 -0.54 16.94
N LEU A 75 7.10 -0.17 16.82
CA LEU A 75 6.33 0.48 17.89
C LEU A 75 6.17 -0.43 19.12
N THR A 76 5.98 -1.71 18.91
CA THR A 76 5.79 -2.74 19.94
C THR A 76 7.10 -3.35 20.43
N LYS A 77 8.23 -2.74 20.07
CA LYS A 77 9.59 -3.03 20.56
C LYS A 77 10.27 -4.27 19.97
N GLY A 78 9.98 -4.60 18.69
CA GLY A 78 10.87 -5.47 17.92
C GLY A 78 10.39 -6.89 17.67
N GLN A 79 9.09 -7.15 17.66
CA GLN A 79 8.54 -8.43 17.17
C GLN A 79 8.77 -8.55 15.65
N ALA A 80 8.86 -9.77 15.17
CA ALA A 80 8.93 -10.03 13.74
C ALA A 80 7.63 -9.60 13.04
N SER A 81 7.76 -8.86 11.96
CA SER A 81 6.66 -8.47 11.05
C SER A 81 6.50 -9.52 9.94
N PRO A 82 5.46 -9.47 9.11
CA PRO A 82 5.30 -10.40 7.99
C PRO A 82 6.46 -10.38 6.99
N THR A 83 7.20 -9.27 6.88
CA THR A 83 8.35 -9.14 5.97
C THR A 83 9.69 -9.47 6.62
N SER A 84 9.71 -9.87 7.90
CA SER A 84 10.93 -10.32 8.58
C SER A 84 11.47 -11.58 7.93
N GLN A 85 12.80 -11.65 7.80
CA GLN A 85 13.47 -12.79 7.19
C GLN A 85 13.33 -14.06 8.03
N ALA A 86 13.32 -15.21 7.39
CA ALA A 86 13.46 -16.51 8.07
C ALA A 86 14.73 -16.53 8.93
N GLY A 87 14.63 -17.06 10.12
CA GLY A 87 15.70 -17.07 11.11
C GLY A 87 15.87 -15.78 11.92
N PHE A 88 15.15 -14.69 11.63
CA PHE A 88 15.21 -13.44 12.41
C PHE A 88 14.78 -13.72 13.86
N ARG A 89 15.66 -13.42 14.82
CA ARG A 89 15.42 -13.66 16.24
C ARG A 89 14.94 -12.42 16.96
N THR A 90 13.93 -12.58 17.79
CA THR A 90 13.37 -11.53 18.63
C THR A 90 13.15 -12.08 20.05
N PRO A 91 12.85 -11.25 21.05
CA PRO A 91 12.47 -11.72 22.37
C PRO A 91 11.27 -12.68 22.37
N VAL A 92 10.39 -12.60 21.38
CA VAL A 92 9.20 -13.46 21.21
C VAL A 92 9.51 -14.68 20.34
N GLN A 93 10.23 -14.46 19.22
CA GLN A 93 10.68 -15.53 18.34
C GLN A 93 12.12 -15.96 18.68
N VAL A 94 12.30 -16.58 19.85
CA VAL A 94 13.63 -16.95 20.38
C VAL A 94 14.39 -17.91 19.46
N LYS A 95 13.67 -18.84 18.82
CA LYS A 95 14.25 -19.80 17.85
C LYS A 95 14.39 -19.21 16.44
N GLY A 96 13.93 -17.98 16.23
CA GLY A 96 13.86 -17.32 14.94
C GLY A 96 12.52 -17.51 14.25
N VAL A 97 12.25 -16.64 13.27
CA VAL A 97 11.10 -16.72 12.38
C VAL A 97 11.21 -17.95 11.51
N VAL A 98 10.15 -18.74 11.40
CA VAL A 98 10.12 -19.98 10.61
C VAL A 98 9.44 -19.80 9.24
N GLN A 99 8.64 -18.74 9.11
CA GLN A 99 7.93 -18.43 7.86
C GLN A 99 8.87 -17.70 6.88
N GLU A 100 8.64 -17.91 5.59
CA GLU A 100 9.23 -17.08 4.56
C GLU A 100 8.64 -15.66 4.59
N PRO A 101 9.45 -14.64 4.24
CA PRO A 101 8.99 -13.26 4.22
C PRO A 101 7.83 -13.05 3.24
N PHE A 102 6.81 -12.33 3.69
CA PHE A 102 5.73 -11.89 2.81
C PHE A 102 6.28 -10.98 1.70
N ASN A 103 5.95 -11.28 0.44
CA ASN A 103 6.35 -10.50 -0.72
C ASN A 103 5.19 -9.60 -1.20
N PRO A 104 5.14 -8.32 -0.76
CA PRO A 104 4.04 -7.42 -1.11
C PRO A 104 4.00 -7.07 -2.60
N ILE A 105 5.14 -7.04 -3.28
CA ILE A 105 5.22 -6.74 -4.71
C ILE A 105 4.56 -7.84 -5.52
N ALA A 106 4.94 -9.10 -5.27
CA ALA A 106 4.35 -10.25 -5.95
C ALA A 106 2.83 -10.33 -5.72
N VAL A 107 2.38 -10.12 -4.49
CA VAL A 107 0.95 -10.11 -4.15
C VAL A 107 0.21 -8.97 -4.86
N ALA A 108 0.74 -7.75 -4.85
CA ALA A 108 0.11 -6.62 -5.52
C ALA A 108 -0.02 -6.84 -7.03
N VAL A 109 1.05 -7.32 -7.68
CA VAL A 109 1.05 -7.64 -9.12
C VAL A 109 0.03 -8.74 -9.43
N SER A 110 0.03 -9.84 -8.66
CA SER A 110 -0.88 -10.97 -8.88
C SER A 110 -2.35 -10.59 -8.76
N LEU A 111 -2.67 -9.65 -7.88
CA LEU A 111 -4.04 -9.15 -7.67
C LEU A 111 -4.45 -8.02 -8.62
N GLY A 112 -3.55 -7.56 -9.49
CA GLY A 112 -3.84 -6.57 -10.52
C GLY A 112 -3.70 -5.12 -10.08
N ALA A 113 -2.80 -4.81 -9.13
CA ALA A 113 -2.40 -3.43 -8.88
C ALA A 113 -1.85 -2.81 -10.18
N THR A 114 -2.22 -1.58 -10.45
CA THR A 114 -1.88 -0.91 -11.71
C THR A 114 -0.59 -0.11 -11.65
N PHE A 115 -0.08 0.15 -10.45
CA PHE A 115 1.27 0.68 -10.23
C PHE A 115 1.89 -0.04 -9.03
N VAL A 116 3.05 -0.65 -9.23
CA VAL A 116 3.78 -1.39 -8.19
C VAL A 116 5.25 -1.04 -8.22
N ALA A 117 5.74 -0.44 -7.15
CA ALA A 117 7.14 -0.05 -7.03
C ALA A 117 7.73 -0.43 -5.66
N ARG A 118 9.03 -0.62 -5.64
CA ARG A 118 9.82 -0.74 -4.41
C ARG A 118 10.94 0.28 -4.40
N ALA A 119 11.08 0.97 -3.27
CA ALA A 119 12.08 2.01 -3.07
C ALA A 119 12.94 1.72 -1.83
N TYR A 120 14.03 2.47 -1.70
CA TYR A 120 14.86 2.47 -0.50
C TYR A 120 15.08 3.91 -0.02
N CYS A 121 14.73 4.18 1.22
CA CYS A 121 14.68 5.54 1.77
C CYS A 121 16.00 6.31 1.70
N LYS A 122 17.15 5.65 1.62
CA LYS A 122 18.47 6.29 1.46
C LYS A 122 18.65 6.88 0.05
N HIS A 123 17.99 6.30 -0.95
CA HIS A 123 18.01 6.79 -2.32
C HIS A 123 16.88 7.80 -2.52
N VAL A 124 17.06 9.01 -1.97
CA VAL A 124 16.01 10.01 -1.79
C VAL A 124 15.35 10.42 -3.10
N ASP A 125 16.13 10.68 -4.15
CA ASP A 125 15.58 11.19 -5.42
C ASP A 125 14.73 10.13 -6.13
N GLN A 126 15.19 8.88 -6.17
CA GLN A 126 14.43 7.76 -6.75
C GLN A 126 13.15 7.48 -5.96
N THR A 127 13.26 7.46 -4.62
CA THR A 127 12.10 7.26 -3.74
C THR A 127 11.06 8.36 -3.94
N LYS A 128 11.50 9.62 -3.99
CA LYS A 128 10.64 10.79 -4.25
C LYS A 128 9.94 10.69 -5.59
N GLU A 129 10.65 10.27 -6.64
CA GLU A 129 10.07 10.12 -7.97
C GLU A 129 9.01 9.02 -8.01
N MET A 130 9.26 7.85 -7.40
CA MET A 130 8.28 6.76 -7.30
C MET A 130 7.03 7.17 -6.52
N ILE A 131 7.20 7.92 -5.41
CA ILE A 131 6.07 8.46 -4.64
C ILE A 131 5.25 9.43 -5.49
N LYS A 132 5.88 10.35 -6.22
CA LYS A 132 5.17 11.29 -7.10
C LYS A 132 4.38 10.57 -8.18
N ARG A 133 4.99 9.58 -8.84
CA ARG A 133 4.32 8.78 -9.86
C ARG A 133 3.13 8.04 -9.27
N ALA A 134 3.28 7.42 -8.10
CA ALA A 134 2.18 6.76 -7.40
C ALA A 134 1.02 7.71 -7.07
N ILE A 135 1.31 8.95 -6.64
CA ILE A 135 0.29 9.97 -6.32
C ILE A 135 -0.46 10.44 -7.56
N THR A 136 0.20 10.52 -8.72
CA THR A 136 -0.40 10.98 -9.98
C THR A 136 -1.01 9.84 -10.79
N HIS A 137 -0.70 8.60 -10.44
CA HIS A 137 -1.25 7.42 -11.09
C HIS A 137 -2.76 7.32 -10.87
N LYS A 138 -3.47 6.74 -11.83
CA LYS A 138 -4.90 6.41 -11.72
C LYS A 138 -5.07 4.92 -11.45
N GLY A 139 -5.79 4.60 -10.36
CA GLY A 139 -5.95 3.26 -9.87
C GLY A 139 -5.13 2.99 -8.61
N TYR A 140 -4.98 1.72 -8.26
CA TYR A 140 -4.24 1.35 -7.06
C TYR A 140 -2.74 1.35 -7.29
N ALA A 141 -2.04 2.25 -6.58
CA ALA A 141 -0.60 2.36 -6.62
C ALA A 141 0.03 1.92 -5.29
N LEU A 142 0.97 0.97 -5.34
CA LEU A 142 1.79 0.54 -4.19
C LEU A 142 3.23 1.04 -4.33
N VAL A 143 3.73 1.68 -3.28
CA VAL A 143 5.17 1.92 -3.11
C VAL A 143 5.62 1.30 -1.78
N ASP A 144 6.34 0.18 -1.84
CA ASP A 144 6.96 -0.49 -0.68
C ASP A 144 8.36 0.09 -0.45
N ILE A 145 8.56 0.85 0.64
CA ILE A 145 9.79 1.60 0.88
C ILE A 145 10.59 0.92 1.99
N PHE A 146 11.74 0.34 1.65
CA PHE A 146 12.68 -0.13 2.65
C PHE A 146 13.20 1.03 3.49
N GLN A 147 12.96 0.95 4.80
CA GLN A 147 13.31 1.97 5.76
C GLN A 147 13.83 1.33 7.05
N PRO A 148 15.13 1.16 7.23
CA PRO A 148 15.71 0.46 8.36
C PRO A 148 15.23 0.97 9.72
N CYS A 149 14.86 0.07 10.63
CA CYS A 149 14.58 0.41 12.02
C CYS A 149 15.86 0.41 12.83
N VAL A 150 16.42 1.59 13.08
CA VAL A 150 17.69 1.74 13.82
C VAL A 150 17.62 1.30 15.28
N SER A 151 16.42 1.18 15.85
CA SER A 151 16.21 0.83 17.26
C SER A 151 16.08 -0.67 17.49
N PHE A 152 15.24 -1.35 16.71
CA PHE A 152 14.81 -2.72 17.03
C PHE A 152 15.22 -3.77 15.99
N ASN A 153 15.61 -3.39 14.76
CA ASN A 153 16.14 -4.30 13.76
C ASN A 153 17.63 -4.05 13.57
N LYS A 154 18.46 -4.89 14.18
CA LYS A 154 19.91 -4.79 14.08
C LYS A 154 20.50 -5.69 12.98
N VAL A 155 19.64 -6.45 12.29
CA VAL A 155 20.01 -7.32 11.17
C VAL A 155 19.88 -6.56 9.86
N ASN A 156 18.69 -6.05 9.55
CA ASN A 156 18.42 -5.32 8.32
C ASN A 156 18.77 -3.83 8.51
N THR A 157 20.07 -3.56 8.58
CA THR A 157 20.63 -2.20 8.72
C THR A 157 20.70 -1.48 7.37
N TYR A 158 21.06 -0.19 7.37
CA TYR A 158 21.34 0.55 6.13
C TYR A 158 22.39 -0.17 5.27
N GLN A 159 23.46 -0.65 5.87
CA GLN A 159 24.49 -1.40 5.15
C GLN A 159 23.93 -2.70 4.56
N TRP A 160 23.13 -3.44 5.34
CA TRP A 160 22.50 -4.66 4.84
C TRP A 160 21.65 -4.40 3.60
N PHE A 161 20.82 -3.35 3.59
CA PHE A 161 20.03 -3.00 2.42
C PHE A 161 20.88 -2.59 1.22
N GLU A 162 21.99 -1.86 1.41
CA GLU A 162 22.94 -1.55 0.33
C GLU A 162 23.51 -2.82 -0.33
N GLU A 163 23.86 -3.82 0.49
CA GLU A 163 24.44 -5.07 0.02
C GLU A 163 23.42 -6.00 -0.63
N ASN A 164 22.16 -5.97 -0.15
CA ASN A 164 21.12 -6.93 -0.53
C ASN A 164 20.05 -6.36 -1.46
N THR A 165 20.16 -5.13 -1.90
CA THR A 165 19.28 -4.54 -2.92
C THR A 165 20.00 -4.27 -4.23
N ALA A 166 19.26 -4.21 -5.32
CA ALA A 166 19.73 -3.76 -6.63
C ALA A 166 18.57 -3.09 -7.38
N TYR A 167 18.87 -2.17 -8.30
CA TYR A 167 17.84 -1.64 -9.18
C TYR A 167 17.48 -2.64 -10.28
N LEU A 168 16.24 -2.57 -10.74
CA LEU A 168 15.84 -3.14 -12.01
C LEU A 168 16.72 -2.55 -13.12
N GLU A 169 16.90 -3.28 -14.20
CA GLU A 169 17.73 -2.86 -15.32
C GLU A 169 17.24 -1.52 -15.90
N ASP A 170 18.16 -0.71 -16.40
CA ASP A 170 17.84 0.55 -17.07
C ASP A 170 16.87 0.30 -18.24
N GLY A 171 15.78 1.06 -18.30
CA GLY A 171 14.74 0.89 -19.29
C GLY A 171 13.80 -0.28 -19.05
N TYR A 172 13.88 -0.95 -17.89
CA TYR A 172 12.92 -2.00 -17.56
C TYR A 172 11.49 -1.46 -17.59
N ALA A 173 10.65 -2.10 -18.38
CA ALA A 173 9.20 -1.94 -18.36
C ALA A 173 8.60 -3.35 -18.50
N ALA A 174 7.73 -3.74 -17.60
CA ALA A 174 7.09 -5.04 -17.69
C ALA A 174 6.08 -5.05 -18.85
N ASP A 175 6.25 -5.97 -19.78
CA ASP A 175 5.31 -6.17 -20.90
C ASP A 175 3.98 -6.76 -20.42
N SER A 176 3.99 -7.44 -19.27
CA SER A 176 2.84 -8.11 -18.71
C SER A 176 2.94 -8.24 -17.19
N ARG A 177 1.83 -8.57 -16.53
CA ARG A 177 1.83 -8.90 -15.09
C ARG A 177 2.63 -10.15 -14.78
N GLU A 178 2.66 -11.11 -15.70
CA GLU A 178 3.44 -12.34 -15.56
C GLU A 178 4.94 -12.04 -15.51
N SER A 179 5.44 -11.17 -16.39
CA SER A 179 6.85 -10.75 -16.37
C SER A 179 7.20 -9.96 -15.11
N ALA A 180 6.31 -9.05 -14.67
CA ALA A 180 6.48 -8.32 -13.42
C ALA A 180 6.48 -9.24 -12.20
N PHE A 181 5.58 -10.24 -12.16
CA PHE A 181 5.53 -11.24 -11.10
C PHE A 181 6.80 -12.09 -11.05
N ALA A 182 7.28 -12.56 -12.20
CA ALA A 182 8.53 -13.31 -12.28
C ALA A 182 9.73 -12.50 -11.74
N ARG A 183 9.77 -11.20 -12.04
CA ARG A 183 10.79 -10.30 -11.47
C ARG A 183 10.65 -10.11 -9.96
N ALA A 184 9.42 -10.03 -9.47
CA ALA A 184 9.15 -9.85 -8.03
C ALA A 184 9.48 -11.10 -7.20
N THR A 185 9.48 -12.28 -7.83
CA THR A 185 9.71 -13.59 -7.18
C THR A 185 11.05 -14.22 -7.54
N GLY A 186 11.87 -13.57 -8.36
CA GLY A 186 13.18 -14.06 -8.77
C GLY A 186 14.16 -14.17 -7.60
N ASP A 187 15.09 -15.11 -7.73
CA ASP A 187 16.15 -15.30 -6.75
C ASP A 187 17.17 -14.16 -6.78
N GLY A 188 17.83 -13.93 -5.64
CA GLY A 188 18.94 -13.00 -5.53
C GLY A 188 18.64 -11.76 -4.70
N LYS A 189 19.11 -10.60 -5.17
CA LYS A 189 18.91 -9.33 -4.45
C LYS A 189 17.47 -8.86 -4.52
N LEU A 190 17.04 -8.14 -3.47
CA LEU A 190 15.75 -7.45 -3.43
C LEU A 190 15.76 -6.29 -4.44
N LEU A 191 15.00 -6.43 -5.51
CA LEU A 191 14.99 -5.44 -6.58
C LEU A 191 14.26 -4.16 -6.17
N LEU A 192 14.79 -3.01 -6.57
CA LEU A 192 14.24 -1.66 -6.44
C LEU A 192 13.83 -1.13 -7.80
N GLY A 193 12.79 -0.33 -7.85
CA GLY A 193 12.30 0.26 -9.10
C GLY A 193 10.80 0.06 -9.27
N ILE A 194 10.31 0.35 -10.45
CA ILE A 194 8.92 0.16 -10.83
C ILE A 194 8.80 -1.19 -11.51
N PHE A 195 8.12 -2.12 -10.83
CA PHE A 195 7.91 -3.49 -11.32
C PHE A 195 6.81 -3.57 -12.36
N TYR A 196 5.78 -2.77 -12.20
CA TYR A 196 4.62 -2.77 -13.08
C TYR A 196 3.94 -1.42 -13.10
N GLU A 197 3.48 -1.00 -14.27
CA GLU A 197 2.64 0.16 -14.46
C GLU A 197 1.73 -0.07 -15.66
N SER A 198 0.45 0.20 -15.51
CA SER A 198 -0.55 0.11 -16.56
C SER A 198 -1.64 1.16 -16.36
N GLU A 199 -2.29 1.54 -17.42
CA GLU A 199 -3.47 2.41 -17.37
C GLU A 199 -4.72 1.61 -17.01
N ILE A 200 -5.73 2.31 -16.45
CA ILE A 200 -7.07 1.78 -16.24
C ILE A 200 -8.08 2.61 -17.03
N GLU A 201 -9.10 1.94 -17.56
CA GLU A 201 -10.21 2.62 -18.24
C GLU A 201 -11.12 3.33 -17.22
N GLU A 202 -11.40 2.69 -16.10
CA GLU A 202 -12.35 3.19 -15.12
C GLU A 202 -11.97 2.75 -13.70
N SER A 203 -11.95 3.71 -12.75
CA SER A 203 -11.63 3.45 -11.35
C SER A 203 -12.79 2.81 -10.59
N PHE A 204 -12.47 2.15 -9.47
CA PHE A 204 -13.47 1.47 -8.65
C PHE A 204 -14.54 2.41 -8.10
N GLU A 205 -14.15 3.60 -7.62
CA GLU A 205 -15.06 4.58 -7.05
C GLU A 205 -16.06 5.11 -8.11
N HIS A 206 -15.69 5.12 -9.38
CA HIS A 206 -16.59 5.46 -10.48
C HIS A 206 -17.61 4.33 -10.73
N LYS A 207 -17.14 3.08 -10.76
CA LYS A 207 -17.99 1.88 -10.99
C LYS A 207 -19.06 1.67 -9.93
N VAL A 208 -18.76 1.97 -8.66
CA VAL A 208 -19.69 1.70 -7.53
C VAL A 208 -20.69 2.82 -7.29
N ARG A 209 -20.56 3.95 -7.97
CA ARG A 209 -21.46 5.09 -7.77
C ARG A 209 -22.60 5.06 -8.79
N PRO A 210 -23.84 5.30 -8.36
CA PRO A 210 -25.00 5.32 -9.25
C PRO A 210 -24.80 6.33 -10.40
N GLY A 211 -24.95 5.86 -11.64
CA GLY A 211 -24.78 6.68 -12.84
C GLY A 211 -23.35 7.21 -13.07
N GLY A 212 -22.33 6.65 -12.39
CA GLY A 212 -20.95 7.10 -12.52
C GLY A 212 -20.68 8.50 -11.98
N SER A 213 -21.58 9.05 -11.14
CA SER A 213 -21.44 10.41 -10.63
C SER A 213 -20.16 10.60 -9.82
N MET A 214 -19.39 11.63 -10.14
CA MET A 214 -18.18 12.02 -9.40
C MET A 214 -18.45 13.14 -8.37
N THR A 215 -19.70 13.58 -8.23
CA THR A 215 -20.12 14.58 -7.22
C THR A 215 -19.88 14.04 -5.82
N PRO A 216 -19.22 14.78 -4.91
CA PRO A 216 -19.04 14.34 -3.52
C PRO A 216 -20.36 13.97 -2.85
N LEU A 217 -20.35 12.93 -1.99
CA LEU A 217 -21.59 12.45 -1.34
C LEU A 217 -22.31 13.54 -0.52
N TYR A 218 -21.56 14.45 0.08
CA TYR A 218 -22.15 15.54 0.89
C TYR A 218 -22.89 16.60 0.06
N GLU A 219 -22.69 16.62 -1.25
CA GLU A 219 -23.39 17.52 -2.20
C GLU A 219 -24.67 16.89 -2.78
N HIS A 220 -24.90 15.60 -2.52
CA HIS A 220 -26.11 14.92 -2.98
C HIS A 220 -27.33 15.38 -2.17
N ALA A 221 -28.35 15.89 -2.86
CA ALA A 221 -29.63 16.13 -2.24
C ALA A 221 -30.32 14.81 -1.86
N VAL A 222 -30.89 14.77 -0.68
CA VAL A 222 -31.71 13.63 -0.24
C VAL A 222 -33.11 13.79 -0.77
N ASP A 223 -33.57 12.85 -1.62
CA ASP A 223 -34.98 12.73 -2.01
C ASP A 223 -35.75 12.02 -0.88
N GLY A 224 -36.43 12.81 -0.05
CA GLY A 224 -37.19 12.29 1.10
C GLY A 224 -38.40 11.45 0.72
N ASP A 225 -38.98 11.65 -0.46
CA ASP A 225 -40.13 10.87 -0.93
C ASP A 225 -39.67 9.50 -1.46
N ALA A 226 -38.61 9.47 -2.24
CA ALA A 226 -37.97 8.22 -2.67
C ALA A 226 -37.47 7.38 -1.46
N LEU A 227 -36.91 8.04 -0.45
CA LEU A 227 -36.49 7.35 0.79
C LEU A 227 -37.68 6.73 1.54
N ARG A 228 -38.80 7.48 1.68
CA ARG A 228 -40.02 6.96 2.31
C ARG A 228 -40.59 5.77 1.54
N ALA A 229 -40.69 5.88 0.22
CA ALA A 229 -41.17 4.78 -0.63
C ALA A 229 -40.29 3.52 -0.50
N LEU A 230 -38.95 3.67 -0.45
CA LEU A 230 -38.03 2.57 -0.21
C LEU A 230 -38.25 1.95 1.16
N MET A 231 -38.38 2.76 2.22
CA MET A 231 -38.64 2.25 3.57
C MET A 231 -39.98 1.50 3.67
N GLU A 232 -41.02 1.96 2.98
CA GLU A 232 -42.31 1.28 2.94
C GLU A 232 -42.23 -0.06 2.19
N SER A 233 -41.49 -0.13 1.08
CA SER A 233 -41.28 -1.38 0.32
C SER A 233 -40.50 -2.47 1.09
N MET A 234 -39.80 -2.09 2.17
CA MET A 234 -39.05 -3.02 3.02
C MET A 234 -39.83 -3.51 4.25
N ARG A 235 -41.12 -3.10 4.39
CA ARG A 235 -41.94 -3.50 5.52
C ARG A 235 -42.80 -4.77 5.28
N ASP A 236 -42.85 -5.23 4.03
CA ASP A 236 -43.48 -6.47 3.59
C ASP A 236 -42.42 -7.59 3.49
#